data_6adbe80409a5382b11080a8ee021eaa3
#
_entry.id   6adbe80409a5382b11080a8ee021eaa3
#
_cell.length_a   1.000
_cell.length_b   1.000
_cell.length_c   1.000
_cell.angle_alpha   90.00
_cell.angle_beta   90.00
_cell.angle_gamma   90.00
#
_symmetry.space_group_name_H-M   'P 1'
#
loop_
_entity.id
_entity.type
_entity.pdbx_description
1 polymer ?
#
loop_
_entity_poly.entity_id
_entity_poly.type
_entity_poly.pdbx_seq_one_letter_code
_entity_poly.pdbx_strand_id
1 'polypeptide(L)'
;KNGAVELYHNNVKKVETTSGGLEVAGSILPSADDTHDLGSSSKQWRDIYTGDINLNNTKTRDNEVDGTRGSWTIQEGKDDLYILNRLNGKKYRFKLEEMK
;
A
#
# COMPACT_ATOMS: atom_id res chain seq x y z
N LYS A 1 -30.98 3.82 -8.19
CA LYS A 1 -31.06 5.17 -7.76
C LYS A 1 -30.72 5.39 -6.28
N ASN A 2 -31.42 4.76 -5.35
CA ASN A 2 -31.08 4.89 -3.93
C ASN A 2 -30.46 3.63 -3.37
N GLY A 3 -30.18 2.63 -4.22
CA GLY A 3 -29.54 1.40 -3.82
C GLY A 3 -28.06 1.40 -4.15
N ALA A 4 -27.37 0.38 -3.65
CA ALA A 4 -25.96 0.20 -3.93
C ALA A 4 -25.73 -0.16 -5.39
N VAL A 5 -24.58 0.27 -5.93
CA VAL A 5 -24.06 -0.24 -7.20
C VAL A 5 -23.14 -1.41 -6.86
N GLU A 6 -23.33 -2.54 -7.54
CA GLU A 6 -22.59 -3.76 -7.27
C GLU A 6 -21.94 -4.28 -8.54
N LEU A 7 -20.69 -4.74 -8.43
CA LEU A 7 -19.93 -5.32 -9.53
C LEU A 7 -19.56 -6.76 -9.19
N TYR A 8 -19.79 -7.66 -10.12
CA TYR A 8 -19.63 -9.10 -9.92
C TYR A 8 -18.60 -9.70 -10.88
N HIS A 9 -17.99 -10.78 -10.45
CA HIS A 9 -17.17 -11.64 -11.29
C HIS A 9 -17.60 -13.08 -11.00
N ASN A 10 -18.05 -13.81 -12.04
CA ASN A 10 -18.56 -15.19 -11.92
C ASN A 10 -19.58 -15.35 -10.78
N ASN A 11 -20.54 -14.43 -10.73
CA ASN A 11 -21.62 -14.42 -9.72
C ASN A 11 -21.16 -14.15 -8.29
N VAL A 12 -19.91 -13.71 -8.10
CA VAL A 12 -19.38 -13.32 -6.80
C VAL A 12 -19.23 -11.80 -6.78
N LYS A 13 -19.85 -11.16 -5.80
CA LYS A 13 -19.79 -9.71 -5.66
C LYS A 13 -18.36 -9.31 -5.24
N LYS A 14 -17.76 -8.41 -5.99
CA LYS A 14 -16.40 -7.92 -5.75
C LYS A 14 -16.34 -6.49 -5.25
N VAL A 15 -17.27 -5.65 -5.69
CA VAL A 15 -17.29 -4.23 -5.37
C VAL A 15 -18.72 -3.80 -5.12
N GLU A 16 -18.92 -2.95 -4.11
CA GLU A 16 -20.23 -2.30 -3.94
C GLU A 16 -20.08 -0.93 -3.31
N THR A 17 -21.00 -0.03 -3.65
CA THR A 17 -21.08 1.28 -3.01
C THR A 17 -21.83 1.15 -1.69
N THR A 18 -21.42 1.92 -0.69
CA THR A 18 -22.05 1.97 0.63
C THR A 18 -22.31 3.42 1.00
N SER A 19 -22.99 3.65 2.12
CA SER A 19 -23.21 5.02 2.60
C SER A 19 -21.90 5.74 2.93
N GLY A 20 -20.84 5.00 3.27
CA GLY A 20 -19.55 5.58 3.64
C GLY A 20 -18.49 5.53 2.55
N GLY A 21 -18.80 4.92 1.42
CA GLY A 21 -17.81 4.83 0.36
C GLY A 21 -17.96 3.59 -0.50
N LEU A 22 -16.86 2.86 -0.68
CA LEU A 22 -16.78 1.72 -1.57
C LEU A 22 -16.17 0.54 -0.81
N GLU A 23 -16.83 -0.63 -0.88
CA GLU A 23 -16.29 -1.87 -0.31
C GLU A 23 -15.81 -2.78 -1.44
N VAL A 24 -14.62 -3.36 -1.24
CA VAL A 24 -14.00 -4.24 -2.23
C VAL A 24 -13.66 -5.57 -1.57
N ALA A 25 -14.18 -6.66 -2.14
CA ALA A 25 -13.88 -8.02 -1.68
C ALA A 25 -12.76 -8.59 -2.56
N GLY A 26 -11.53 -8.21 -2.25
CA GLY A 26 -10.37 -8.64 -2.99
C GLY A 26 -9.34 -7.53 -3.12
N SER A 27 -8.34 -7.77 -3.94
CA SER A 27 -7.26 -6.81 -4.17
C SER A 27 -7.68 -5.76 -5.20
N ILE A 28 -7.11 -4.57 -5.07
CA ILE A 28 -7.25 -3.49 -6.07
C ILE A 28 -5.92 -3.36 -6.77
N LEU A 29 -5.90 -3.54 -8.09
CA LEU A 29 -4.68 -3.50 -8.88
C LEU A 29 -4.75 -2.38 -9.92
N PRO A 30 -3.64 -1.65 -10.14
CA PRO A 30 -3.57 -0.74 -11.28
C PRO A 30 -3.50 -1.56 -12.58
N SER A 31 -3.88 -0.97 -13.69
CA SER A 31 -3.86 -1.67 -14.98
C SER A 31 -2.45 -1.92 -15.50
N ALA A 32 -1.45 -1.20 -14.99
CA ALA A 32 -0.06 -1.35 -15.41
C ALA A 32 0.86 -1.13 -14.20
N ASP A 33 1.95 -1.88 -14.16
CA ASP A 33 2.93 -1.82 -13.07
C ASP A 33 3.65 -0.47 -13.05
N ASP A 34 3.76 0.12 -11.88
CA ASP A 34 4.51 1.36 -11.62
C ASP A 34 4.19 2.49 -12.62
N THR A 35 2.90 2.66 -12.93
CA THR A 35 2.45 3.62 -13.95
C THR A 35 1.42 4.60 -13.40
N HIS A 36 0.56 4.17 -12.49
CA HIS A 36 -0.56 4.97 -11.97
C HIS A 36 -0.40 5.25 -10.49
N ASP A 37 -0.93 6.39 -10.05
CA ASP A 37 -0.87 6.82 -8.65
C ASP A 37 -2.16 6.50 -7.90
N LEU A 38 -2.04 6.41 -6.58
CA LEU A 38 -3.18 6.40 -5.67
C LEU A 38 -3.25 7.79 -5.04
N GLY A 39 -4.17 8.61 -5.51
CA GLY A 39 -4.25 10.02 -5.11
C GLY A 39 -3.34 10.92 -5.93
N SER A 40 -3.27 12.19 -5.57
CA SER A 40 -2.41 13.18 -6.21
C SER A 40 -1.97 14.22 -5.20
N SER A 41 -1.05 15.11 -5.60
CA SER A 41 -0.58 16.18 -4.72
C SER A 41 -1.70 17.16 -4.32
N SER A 42 -2.72 17.30 -5.15
CA SER A 42 -3.86 18.19 -4.87
C SER A 42 -5.06 17.44 -4.31
N LYS A 43 -5.09 16.12 -4.36
CA LYS A 43 -6.19 15.29 -3.83
C LYS A 43 -5.59 14.08 -3.12
N GLN A 44 -5.30 14.27 -1.85
CA GLN A 44 -4.66 13.29 -1.00
C GLN A 44 -5.69 12.51 -0.19
N TRP A 45 -5.37 11.24 0.09
CA TRP A 45 -6.12 10.48 1.08
C TRP A 45 -5.78 11.03 2.46
N ARG A 46 -6.78 11.20 3.32
CA ARG A 46 -6.53 11.71 4.67
C ARG A 46 -5.68 10.74 5.50
N ASP A 47 -6.04 9.47 5.48
CA ASP A 47 -5.35 8.40 6.22
C ASP A 47 -5.32 7.14 5.38
N ILE A 48 -4.30 6.31 5.58
CA ILE A 48 -4.23 4.97 5.01
C ILE A 48 -4.15 3.98 6.17
N TYR A 49 -5.11 3.08 6.25
CA TYR A 49 -5.16 2.01 7.26
C TYR A 49 -4.66 0.73 6.62
N THR A 50 -3.47 0.31 6.99
CA THR A 50 -2.85 -0.88 6.41
C THR A 50 -1.93 -1.56 7.43
N GLY A 51 -1.63 -2.82 7.22
CA GLY A 51 -0.65 -3.55 8.00
C GLY A 51 0.75 -3.28 7.47
N ASP A 52 1.10 -3.92 6.36
CA ASP A 52 2.42 -3.80 5.77
C ASP A 52 2.46 -2.77 4.63
N ILE A 53 3.61 -2.11 4.47
CA ILE A 53 3.88 -1.28 3.30
C ILE A 53 5.07 -1.88 2.57
N ASN A 54 4.87 -2.28 1.31
CA ASN A 54 5.91 -2.87 0.49
C ASN A 54 6.41 -1.87 -0.54
N LEU A 55 7.73 -1.68 -0.56
CA LEU A 55 8.42 -0.76 -1.46
C LEU A 55 9.37 -1.59 -2.32
N ASN A 56 9.15 -1.58 -3.64
CA ASN A 56 9.92 -2.43 -4.55
C ASN A 56 10.12 -1.74 -5.89
N ASN A 57 11.36 -1.50 -6.27
CA ASN A 57 11.69 -0.93 -7.57
C ASN A 57 12.59 -1.85 -8.41
N THR A 58 12.64 -3.15 -8.07
CA THR A 58 13.56 -4.08 -8.73
C THR A 58 13.31 -4.25 -10.22
N LYS A 59 12.08 -4.00 -10.69
CA LYS A 59 11.71 -4.20 -12.10
C LYS A 59 11.59 -2.92 -12.90
N THR A 60 11.43 -1.77 -12.27
CA THR A 60 10.90 -0.59 -12.98
C THR A 60 11.86 0.59 -13.06
N ARG A 61 12.46 1.01 -11.95
CA ARG A 61 13.26 2.25 -11.97
C ARG A 61 14.26 2.29 -10.80
N ASP A 62 15.31 3.07 -10.99
CA ASP A 62 16.30 3.31 -9.96
C ASP A 62 15.77 4.33 -8.95
N ASN A 63 16.24 4.26 -7.68
CA ASN A 63 15.91 5.29 -6.72
C ASN A 63 16.74 6.55 -6.97
N GLU A 64 16.28 7.68 -6.45
CA GLU A 64 16.89 8.98 -6.72
C GLU A 64 18.15 9.26 -5.91
N VAL A 65 18.42 8.48 -4.87
CA VAL A 65 19.52 8.79 -3.95
C VAL A 65 20.83 8.20 -4.42
N ASP A 66 20.85 6.90 -4.67
CA ASP A 66 22.07 6.20 -5.04
C ASP A 66 21.93 5.37 -6.32
N GLY A 67 20.76 5.43 -6.96
CA GLY A 67 20.52 4.74 -8.23
C GLY A 67 20.39 3.23 -8.11
N THR A 68 20.24 2.70 -6.91
CA THR A 68 20.13 1.25 -6.74
C THR A 68 18.66 0.78 -6.73
N ARG A 69 18.47 -0.53 -6.71
CA ARG A 69 17.17 -1.17 -6.71
C ARG A 69 17.06 -2.11 -5.53
N GLY A 70 15.90 -2.06 -4.85
CA GLY A 70 15.70 -2.83 -3.64
C GLY A 70 14.26 -3.29 -3.47
N SER A 71 14.06 -4.06 -2.42
CA SER A 71 12.74 -4.56 -2.02
C SER A 71 12.67 -4.56 -0.50
N TRP A 72 11.77 -3.75 0.05
CA TRP A 72 11.65 -3.54 1.49
C TRP A 72 10.20 -3.62 1.94
N THR A 73 10.00 -3.99 3.21
CA THR A 73 8.68 -3.99 3.84
C THR A 73 8.77 -3.26 5.17
N ILE A 74 7.85 -2.32 5.39
CA ILE A 74 7.69 -1.65 6.69
C ILE A 74 6.58 -2.37 7.45
N GLN A 75 6.86 -2.78 8.70
CA GLN A 75 5.91 -3.50 9.55
C GLN A 75 5.89 -2.92 10.96
N GLU A 76 4.76 -3.06 11.62
CA GLU A 76 4.61 -2.70 13.02
C GLU A 76 4.77 -3.92 13.91
N GLY A 77 5.43 -3.74 15.06
CA GLY A 77 5.42 -4.70 16.14
C GLY A 77 4.69 -4.11 17.32
N LYS A 78 4.68 -4.83 18.44
CA LYS A 78 4.01 -4.36 19.65
C LYS A 78 4.68 -3.10 20.20
N ASP A 79 6.00 -3.06 20.21
CA ASP A 79 6.75 -1.99 20.85
C ASP A 79 7.63 -1.19 19.88
N ASP A 80 7.84 -1.69 18.67
CA ASP A 80 8.75 -1.09 17.71
C ASP A 80 8.18 -1.11 16.31
N LEU A 81 8.75 -0.26 15.46
CA LEU A 81 8.48 -0.23 14.04
C LEU A 81 9.69 -0.83 13.32
N TYR A 82 9.46 -1.73 12.38
CA TYR A 82 10.52 -2.47 11.70
C TYR A 82 10.55 -2.21 10.20
N ILE A 83 11.72 -2.42 9.62
CA ILE A 83 11.87 -2.43 8.16
C ILE A 83 12.73 -3.63 7.76
N LEU A 84 12.25 -4.38 6.79
CA LEU A 84 12.85 -5.64 6.37
C LEU A 84 13.39 -5.52 4.95
N ASN A 85 14.65 -5.93 4.76
CA ASN A 85 15.24 -6.00 3.42
C ASN A 85 14.89 -7.38 2.84
N ARG A 86 14.07 -7.41 1.79
CA ARG A 86 13.60 -8.67 1.20
C ARG A 86 14.64 -9.34 0.30
N LEU A 87 15.65 -8.59 -0.15
CA LEU A 87 16.69 -9.15 -1.00
C LEU A 87 17.75 -9.92 -0.21
N ASN A 88 18.15 -9.42 0.94
CA ASN A 88 19.19 -10.08 1.76
C ASN A 88 18.66 -10.70 3.06
N GLY A 89 17.37 -10.50 3.37
CA GLY A 89 16.74 -11.06 4.56
C GLY A 89 17.07 -10.37 5.86
N LYS A 90 17.84 -9.30 5.84
CA LYS A 90 18.17 -8.59 7.06
C LYS A 90 17.00 -7.76 7.54
N LYS A 91 16.87 -7.66 8.86
CA LYS A 91 15.77 -6.96 9.53
C LYS A 91 16.33 -5.84 10.38
N TYR A 92 15.67 -4.70 10.34
CA TYR A 92 16.09 -3.51 11.07
C TYR A 92 14.95 -2.95 11.89
N ARG A 93 15.28 -2.29 12.97
CA ARG A 93 14.34 -1.53 13.80
C ARG A 93 14.58 -0.05 13.54
N PHE A 94 13.50 0.71 13.43
CA PHE A 94 13.64 2.17 13.40
C PHE A 94 14.16 2.66 14.74
N LYS A 95 15.09 3.59 14.72
CA LYS A 95 15.55 4.27 15.91
C LYS A 95 14.56 5.37 16.25
N LEU A 96 13.85 5.21 17.37
CA LEU A 96 12.79 6.13 17.78
C LEU A 96 13.17 6.80 19.09
N GLU A 97 12.82 8.07 19.24
CA GLU A 97 13.00 8.83 20.46
C GLU A 97 11.65 9.22 20.99
N GLU A 98 11.35 8.82 22.23
CA GLU A 98 10.09 9.16 22.88
C GLU A 98 10.03 10.67 23.13
N MET A 99 8.93 11.28 22.77
CA MET A 99 8.66 12.71 23.06
C MET A 99 8.08 12.83 24.46
N LYS A 100 8.55 13.81 25.22
CA LYS A 100 8.13 14.01 26.61
C LYS A 100 7.30 15.28 26.76
#